data_cc416f21a1ef021f6882add0785beee9
#
_entry.id   cc416f21a1ef021f6882add0785beee9
#
_cell.length_a   1.000
_cell.length_b   1.000
_cell.length_c   1.000
_cell.angle_alpha   90.00
_cell.angle_beta   90.00
_cell.angle_gamma   90.00
#
_symmetry.space_group_name_H-M   'P 1'
#
loop_
_entity.id
_entity.type
_entity.pdbx_description
1 polymer ?
#
loop_
_entity_poly.entity_id
_entity_poly.type
_entity_poly.pdbx_seq_one_letter_code
_entity_poly.pdbx_strand_id
1 'polypeptide(L)'
;MDIILLERIGNLGSIGDVVTVKDGYARNFLLPQKKALRANEANKKVFEANRDRLEKENAERRTEAEKAGEKVDGEEIILIRASSNTGQLYGSVNVRDVAAALNDKGHDIDKKQVIMGDPIKTIGMHEVRIDLHPEVSISIKANVARSDDEAELQSQGIDVMAQMFEEEQREIEEQAEANRTDPNLEPGEIPADMLEDGVSTPDDMTVTEATIEATAPESADEDEQA
;
A
#
# COMPACT_ATOMS: atom_id res chain seq x y z
N MET A 1 26.51 7.74 -20.86
CA MET A 1 26.68 6.91 -22.07
C MET A 1 25.43 7.07 -22.92
N ASP A 2 25.62 7.33 -24.22
CA ASP A 2 24.51 7.57 -25.13
C ASP A 2 24.00 6.26 -25.71
N ILE A 3 22.70 6.09 -25.68
CA ILE A 3 21.98 4.90 -26.14
C ILE A 3 20.80 5.29 -27.03
N ILE A 4 20.42 4.40 -27.94
CA ILE A 4 19.21 4.49 -28.77
C ILE A 4 18.20 3.54 -28.18
N LEU A 5 17.00 4.03 -27.88
CA LEU A 5 15.92 3.21 -27.35
C LEU A 5 15.28 2.36 -28.48
N LEU A 6 15.09 1.05 -28.22
CA LEU A 6 14.39 0.13 -29.12
C LEU A 6 12.93 -0.06 -28.74
N GLU A 7 12.58 0.27 -27.49
CA GLU A 7 11.22 0.27 -26.96
C GLU A 7 10.99 1.53 -26.13
N ARG A 8 9.72 1.90 -25.91
CA ARG A 8 9.38 3.02 -25.05
C ARG A 8 9.68 2.65 -23.60
N ILE A 9 10.37 3.56 -22.88
CA ILE A 9 10.65 3.44 -21.47
C ILE A 9 10.11 4.69 -20.77
N GLY A 10 9.15 4.52 -19.85
CA GLY A 10 8.33 5.59 -19.27
C GLY A 10 9.10 6.82 -18.76
N ASN A 11 10.32 6.63 -18.26
CA ASN A 11 11.12 7.72 -17.68
C ASN A 11 12.25 8.22 -18.60
N LEU A 12 12.43 7.62 -19.78
CA LEU A 12 13.55 7.92 -20.67
C LEU A 12 13.13 8.49 -22.02
N GLY A 13 12.08 7.94 -22.64
CA GLY A 13 11.62 8.38 -23.94
C GLY A 13 10.98 7.30 -24.79
N SER A 14 10.78 7.61 -26.06
CA SER A 14 10.14 6.76 -27.07
C SER A 14 11.15 5.96 -27.91
N ILE A 15 10.63 5.08 -28.77
CA ILE A 15 11.42 4.29 -29.72
C ILE A 15 12.21 5.24 -30.64
N GLY A 16 13.52 5.02 -30.71
CA GLY A 16 14.41 5.79 -31.57
C GLY A 16 15.06 7.00 -30.91
N ASP A 17 14.63 7.36 -29.71
CA ASP A 17 15.25 8.47 -29.01
C ASP A 17 16.69 8.12 -28.58
N VAL A 18 17.58 9.12 -28.75
CA VAL A 18 18.94 9.02 -28.26
C VAL A 18 19.01 9.70 -26.91
N VAL A 19 19.24 8.92 -25.86
CA VAL A 19 19.26 9.42 -24.48
C VAL A 19 20.57 9.12 -23.79
N THR A 20 21.02 10.06 -22.94
CA THR A 20 22.22 9.88 -22.12
C THR A 20 21.83 9.31 -20.77
N VAL A 21 22.39 8.14 -20.44
CA VAL A 21 22.12 7.44 -19.19
C VAL A 21 23.40 7.10 -18.43
N LYS A 22 23.25 6.76 -17.13
CA LYS A 22 24.37 6.27 -16.32
C LYS A 22 24.92 4.96 -16.91
N ASP A 23 26.24 4.82 -16.96
CA ASP A 23 26.91 3.67 -17.57
C ASP A 23 26.50 2.32 -16.97
N GLY A 24 26.34 2.27 -15.65
CA GLY A 24 25.89 1.06 -14.96
C GLY A 24 24.49 0.63 -15.37
N TYR A 25 23.56 1.55 -15.50
CA TYR A 25 22.18 1.28 -15.91
C TYR A 25 22.12 0.78 -17.36
N ALA A 26 22.87 1.41 -18.25
CA ALA A 26 22.96 0.97 -19.64
C ALA A 26 23.53 -0.45 -19.75
N ARG A 27 24.69 -0.73 -19.11
CA ARG A 27 25.41 -2.01 -19.26
C ARG A 27 24.71 -3.18 -18.56
N ASN A 28 24.10 -2.95 -17.40
CA ASN A 28 23.54 -4.03 -16.58
C ASN A 28 22.07 -4.29 -16.85
N PHE A 29 21.33 -3.32 -17.40
CA PHE A 29 19.90 -3.44 -17.60
C PHE A 29 19.50 -3.28 -19.08
N LEU A 30 19.74 -2.13 -19.70
CA LEU A 30 19.20 -1.82 -21.02
C LEU A 30 19.79 -2.66 -22.15
N LEU A 31 21.11 -2.78 -22.19
CA LEU A 31 21.82 -3.53 -23.25
C LEU A 31 21.61 -5.04 -23.15
N PRO A 32 21.68 -5.70 -21.96
CA PRO A 32 21.43 -7.14 -21.83
C PRO A 32 19.98 -7.51 -22.15
N GLN A 33 19.02 -6.66 -21.81
CA GLN A 33 17.60 -6.90 -22.10
C GLN A 33 17.20 -6.51 -23.54
N LYS A 34 18.15 -6.04 -24.35
CA LYS A 34 17.92 -5.61 -25.74
C LYS A 34 16.87 -4.49 -25.86
N LYS A 35 16.74 -3.67 -24.81
CA LYS A 35 15.83 -2.51 -24.76
C LYS A 35 16.46 -1.26 -25.39
N ALA A 36 17.77 -1.24 -25.52
CA ALA A 36 18.50 -0.16 -26.14
C ALA A 36 19.76 -0.65 -26.84
N LEU A 37 20.28 0.16 -27.77
CA LEU A 37 21.58 -0.01 -28.42
C LEU A 37 22.50 1.16 -28.06
N ARG A 38 23.82 0.95 -28.14
CA ARG A 38 24.77 2.06 -28.03
C ARG A 38 24.60 3.02 -29.22
N ALA A 39 24.64 4.32 -28.98
CA ALA A 39 24.49 5.34 -29.99
C ALA A 39 25.75 5.52 -30.86
N ASN A 40 26.11 4.48 -31.60
CA ASN A 40 27.17 4.53 -32.61
C ASN A 40 26.55 4.72 -34.00
N GLU A 41 27.28 5.27 -34.95
CA GLU A 41 26.82 5.46 -36.33
C GLU A 41 26.36 4.16 -37.00
N ALA A 42 27.09 3.06 -36.75
CA ALA A 42 26.71 1.74 -37.24
C ALA A 42 25.35 1.27 -36.71
N ASN A 43 25.12 1.48 -35.39
CA ASN A 43 23.86 1.10 -34.75
C ASN A 43 22.70 2.03 -35.14
N LYS A 44 22.96 3.31 -35.45
CA LYS A 44 21.95 4.20 -35.98
C LYS A 44 21.42 3.71 -37.32
N LYS A 45 22.30 3.33 -38.25
CA LYS A 45 21.91 2.75 -39.55
C LYS A 45 21.12 1.44 -39.40
N VAL A 46 21.54 0.58 -38.45
CA VAL A 46 20.82 -0.68 -38.16
C VAL A 46 19.44 -0.40 -37.56
N PHE A 47 19.35 0.60 -36.71
CA PHE A 47 18.06 1.04 -36.15
C PHE A 47 17.14 1.58 -37.23
N GLU A 48 17.61 2.48 -38.07
CA GLU A 48 16.84 3.05 -39.21
C GLU A 48 16.30 1.96 -40.13
N ALA A 49 17.10 0.94 -40.45
CA ALA A 49 16.67 -0.18 -41.28
C ALA A 49 15.61 -1.08 -40.61
N ASN A 50 15.56 -1.14 -39.29
CA ASN A 50 14.61 -1.96 -38.52
C ASN A 50 13.46 -1.19 -37.89
N ARG A 51 13.45 0.13 -37.99
CA ARG A 51 12.50 1.01 -37.33
C ARG A 51 11.05 0.61 -37.60
N ASP A 52 10.67 0.46 -38.87
CA ASP A 52 9.30 0.11 -39.27
C ASP A 52 8.85 -1.24 -38.70
N ARG A 53 9.78 -2.18 -38.56
CA ARG A 53 9.50 -3.48 -37.96
C ARG A 53 9.28 -3.35 -36.45
N LEU A 54 10.15 -2.61 -35.75
CA LEU A 54 10.06 -2.39 -34.31
C LEU A 54 8.76 -1.62 -33.93
N GLU A 55 8.40 -0.63 -34.73
CA GLU A 55 7.15 0.12 -34.55
C GLU A 55 5.92 -0.79 -34.70
N LYS A 56 5.91 -1.68 -35.69
CA LYS A 56 4.83 -2.67 -35.88
C LYS A 56 4.75 -3.66 -34.74
N GLU A 57 5.89 -4.27 -34.36
CA GLU A 57 5.95 -5.19 -33.22
C GLU A 57 5.49 -4.55 -31.92
N ASN A 58 5.84 -3.27 -31.71
CA ASN A 58 5.38 -2.51 -30.55
C ASN A 58 3.87 -2.23 -30.60
N ALA A 59 3.34 -1.86 -31.76
CA ALA A 59 1.91 -1.65 -31.95
C ALA A 59 1.09 -2.93 -31.74
N GLU A 60 1.59 -4.07 -32.20
CA GLU A 60 0.95 -5.37 -31.98
C GLU A 60 0.93 -5.72 -30.48
N ARG A 61 2.06 -5.60 -29.77
CA ARG A 61 2.14 -5.83 -28.32
C ARG A 61 1.25 -4.88 -27.54
N ARG A 62 1.17 -3.63 -27.96
CA ARG A 62 0.25 -2.66 -27.36
C ARG A 62 -1.20 -3.10 -27.50
N THR A 63 -1.63 -3.49 -28.71
CA THR A 63 -3.03 -3.93 -28.93
C THR A 63 -3.36 -5.22 -28.18
N GLU A 64 -2.39 -6.13 -28.00
CA GLU A 64 -2.53 -7.32 -27.17
C GLU A 64 -2.67 -6.94 -25.69
N ALA A 65 -1.84 -6.01 -25.21
CA ALA A 65 -1.90 -5.50 -23.86
C ALA A 65 -3.21 -4.73 -23.58
N GLU A 66 -3.71 -3.94 -24.55
CA GLU A 66 -5.02 -3.27 -24.46
C GLU A 66 -6.16 -4.29 -24.29
N LYS A 67 -6.18 -5.34 -25.11
CA LYS A 67 -7.19 -6.41 -25.02
C LYS A 67 -7.10 -7.21 -23.72
N ALA A 68 -5.89 -7.44 -23.21
CA ALA A 68 -5.70 -8.07 -21.92
C ALA A 68 -6.14 -7.13 -20.78
N GLY A 69 -5.83 -5.83 -20.92
CA GLY A 69 -6.21 -4.79 -19.98
C GLY A 69 -7.72 -4.64 -19.83
N GLU A 70 -8.47 -4.60 -20.95
CA GLU A 70 -9.94 -4.52 -20.92
C GLU A 70 -10.62 -5.64 -20.13
N LYS A 71 -9.96 -6.79 -19.98
CA LYS A 71 -10.49 -7.92 -19.20
C LYS A 71 -10.21 -7.80 -17.70
N VAL A 72 -9.17 -7.08 -17.34
CA VAL A 72 -8.66 -6.96 -15.97
C VAL A 72 -9.02 -5.61 -15.36
N ASP A 73 -9.31 -4.59 -16.21
CA ASP A 73 -9.60 -3.24 -15.74
C ASP A 73 -10.84 -3.19 -14.87
N GLY A 74 -10.69 -2.61 -13.69
CA GLY A 74 -11.76 -2.51 -12.69
C GLY A 74 -12.08 -3.81 -11.97
N GLU A 75 -11.33 -4.90 -12.18
CA GLU A 75 -11.56 -6.16 -11.48
C GLU A 75 -11.21 -6.03 -9.99
N GLU A 76 -11.99 -6.72 -9.17
CA GLU A 76 -11.79 -6.79 -7.72
C GLU A 76 -11.12 -8.11 -7.36
N ILE A 77 -10.01 -8.06 -6.63
CA ILE A 77 -9.34 -9.23 -6.06
C ILE A 77 -9.54 -9.26 -4.54
N ILE A 78 -9.85 -10.43 -4.00
CA ILE A 78 -10.01 -10.63 -2.56
C ILE A 78 -8.75 -11.26 -2.01
N LEU A 79 -8.22 -10.68 -0.93
CA LEU A 79 -7.01 -11.12 -0.26
C LEU A 79 -7.29 -11.29 1.24
N ILE A 80 -7.42 -12.56 1.67
CA ILE A 80 -7.69 -12.86 3.08
C ILE A 80 -6.39 -12.87 3.87
N ARG A 81 -6.30 -12.03 4.91
CA ARG A 81 -5.14 -11.90 5.80
C ARG A 81 -5.58 -11.65 7.23
N ALA A 82 -4.84 -12.22 8.18
CA ALA A 82 -5.08 -11.96 9.60
C ALA A 82 -4.70 -10.53 9.97
N SER A 83 -5.56 -9.86 10.72
CA SER A 83 -5.34 -8.51 11.20
C SER A 83 -5.74 -8.33 12.67
N SER A 84 -5.28 -7.24 13.26
CA SER A 84 -5.72 -6.76 14.56
C SER A 84 -7.14 -6.19 14.49
N ASN A 85 -7.80 -6.02 15.63
CA ASN A 85 -9.09 -5.32 15.75
C ASN A 85 -9.01 -3.85 15.30
N THR A 86 -7.80 -3.27 15.31
CA THR A 86 -7.55 -1.91 14.76
C THR A 86 -7.41 -1.87 13.25
N GLY A 87 -7.66 -2.96 12.53
CA GLY A 87 -7.55 -3.04 11.07
C GLY A 87 -6.13 -3.14 10.53
N GLN A 88 -5.12 -3.25 11.38
CA GLN A 88 -3.74 -3.46 10.93
C GLN A 88 -3.46 -4.95 10.71
N LEU A 89 -2.87 -5.27 9.57
CA LEU A 89 -2.46 -6.64 9.24
C LEU A 89 -1.27 -7.06 10.12
N TYR A 90 -1.25 -8.32 10.57
CA TYR A 90 -0.07 -8.91 11.22
C TYR A 90 1.10 -9.17 10.26
N GLY A 91 0.95 -8.75 9.01
CA GLY A 91 1.94 -8.81 7.96
C GLY A 91 1.73 -7.68 6.96
N SER A 92 2.03 -7.95 5.70
CA SER A 92 1.76 -7.02 4.61
C SER A 92 1.34 -7.78 3.35
N VAL A 93 0.48 -7.17 2.55
CA VAL A 93 0.21 -7.62 1.19
C VAL A 93 1.24 -6.98 0.26
N ASN A 94 1.94 -7.83 -0.48
CA ASN A 94 3.00 -7.42 -1.39
C ASN A 94 2.58 -7.64 -2.85
N VAL A 95 3.35 -7.08 -3.77
CA VAL A 95 3.21 -7.26 -5.21
C VAL A 95 3.05 -8.74 -5.63
N ARG A 96 3.72 -9.67 -4.91
CA ARG A 96 3.64 -11.11 -5.20
C ARG A 96 2.27 -11.69 -4.88
N ASP A 97 1.65 -11.23 -3.79
CA ASP A 97 0.34 -11.72 -3.36
C ASP A 97 -0.75 -11.27 -4.34
N VAL A 98 -0.66 -10.02 -4.79
CA VAL A 98 -1.56 -9.45 -5.82
C VAL A 98 -1.40 -10.19 -7.15
N ALA A 99 -0.16 -10.40 -7.61
CA ALA A 99 0.11 -11.13 -8.86
C ALA A 99 -0.39 -12.59 -8.77
N ALA A 100 -0.22 -13.26 -7.62
CA ALA A 100 -0.73 -14.62 -7.41
C ALA A 100 -2.25 -14.66 -7.49
N ALA A 101 -2.95 -13.76 -6.80
CA ALA A 101 -4.41 -13.69 -6.81
C ALA A 101 -4.99 -13.43 -8.22
N LEU A 102 -4.30 -12.61 -9.03
CA LEU A 102 -4.70 -12.38 -10.42
C LEU A 102 -4.47 -13.61 -11.30
N ASN A 103 -3.35 -14.32 -11.11
CA ASN A 103 -3.06 -15.56 -11.83
C ASN A 103 -4.05 -16.67 -11.45
N ASP A 104 -4.48 -16.76 -10.19
CA ASP A 104 -5.50 -17.71 -9.72
C ASP A 104 -6.88 -17.44 -10.39
N LYS A 105 -7.16 -16.18 -10.73
CA LYS A 105 -8.34 -15.81 -11.53
C LYS A 105 -8.18 -16.05 -13.04
N GLY A 106 -6.99 -16.46 -13.48
CA GLY A 106 -6.71 -16.82 -14.87
C GLY A 106 -6.10 -15.70 -15.71
N HIS A 107 -5.63 -14.63 -15.08
CA HIS A 107 -4.88 -13.57 -15.76
C HIS A 107 -3.38 -13.86 -15.67
N ASP A 108 -2.69 -13.88 -16.79
CA ASP A 108 -1.23 -14.10 -16.83
C ASP A 108 -0.49 -12.77 -16.60
N ILE A 109 -0.31 -12.43 -15.32
CA ILE A 109 0.32 -11.16 -14.90
C ILE A 109 1.60 -11.44 -14.14
N ASP A 110 2.72 -10.88 -14.63
CA ASP A 110 4.00 -10.98 -13.94
C ASP A 110 4.04 -9.96 -12.78
N LYS A 111 4.67 -10.35 -11.67
CA LYS A 111 4.95 -9.48 -10.52
C LYS A 111 5.65 -8.15 -10.87
N LYS A 112 6.33 -8.08 -12.03
CA LYS A 112 7.00 -6.86 -12.49
C LYS A 112 6.03 -5.84 -13.09
N GLN A 113 4.85 -6.29 -13.48
CA GLN A 113 3.80 -5.46 -14.06
C GLN A 113 2.94 -4.79 -12.99
N VAL A 114 2.90 -5.36 -11.78
CA VAL A 114 2.17 -4.78 -10.65
C VAL A 114 3.01 -3.69 -10.01
N ILE A 115 2.48 -2.47 -10.02
CA ILE A 115 3.13 -1.29 -9.41
C ILE A 115 2.38 -0.91 -8.14
N MET A 116 3.08 -1.05 -7.04
CA MET A 116 2.61 -0.68 -5.72
C MET A 116 3.68 0.18 -5.05
N GLY A 117 3.32 1.33 -4.50
CA GLY A 117 4.26 2.20 -3.81
C GLY A 117 4.79 1.54 -2.53
N ASP A 118 3.90 1.37 -1.57
CA ASP A 118 4.19 0.70 -0.31
C ASP A 118 3.38 -0.59 -0.18
N PRO A 119 3.88 -1.60 0.56
CA PRO A 119 3.11 -2.79 0.90
C PRO A 119 1.86 -2.43 1.70
N ILE A 120 0.72 -3.04 1.36
CA ILE A 120 -0.54 -2.81 2.07
C ILE A 120 -0.46 -3.43 3.46
N LYS A 121 -0.78 -2.66 4.49
CA LYS A 121 -0.73 -3.06 5.91
C LYS A 121 -2.07 -2.92 6.63
N THR A 122 -3.09 -2.44 5.96
CA THR A 122 -4.43 -2.22 6.51
C THR A 122 -5.46 -3.02 5.75
N ILE A 123 -6.54 -3.40 6.40
CA ILE A 123 -7.72 -3.99 5.76
C ILE A 123 -8.49 -2.90 4.99
N GLY A 124 -9.31 -3.31 4.04
CA GLY A 124 -10.14 -2.42 3.21
C GLY A 124 -9.83 -2.52 1.72
N MET A 125 -10.44 -1.61 0.97
CA MET A 125 -10.29 -1.49 -0.47
C MET A 125 -9.06 -0.65 -0.82
N HIS A 126 -8.14 -1.23 -1.59
CA HIS A 126 -6.94 -0.55 -2.06
C HIS A 126 -6.88 -0.57 -3.58
N GLU A 127 -6.49 0.54 -4.17
CA GLU A 127 -6.26 0.62 -5.61
C GLU A 127 -4.81 0.24 -5.93
N VAL A 128 -4.65 -0.70 -6.86
CA VAL A 128 -3.35 -1.18 -7.32
C VAL A 128 -3.25 -0.99 -8.81
N ARG A 129 -2.15 -0.36 -9.24
CA ARG A 129 -1.86 -0.13 -10.65
C ARG A 129 -1.08 -1.30 -11.24
N ILE A 130 -1.47 -1.69 -12.46
CA ILE A 130 -0.80 -2.72 -13.26
C ILE A 130 -0.38 -2.12 -14.59
N ASP A 131 0.90 -2.20 -14.92
CA ASP A 131 1.44 -1.77 -16.19
C ASP A 131 1.68 -3.02 -17.07
N LEU A 132 0.73 -3.30 -17.97
CA LEU A 132 0.84 -4.40 -18.94
C LEU A 132 1.82 -4.06 -20.06
N HIS A 133 1.85 -2.81 -20.45
CA HIS A 133 2.76 -2.26 -21.47
C HIS A 133 3.20 -0.86 -21.05
N PRO A 134 4.36 -0.33 -21.50
CA PRO A 134 4.78 1.03 -21.20
C PRO A 134 3.77 2.14 -21.56
N GLU A 135 2.79 1.82 -22.40
CA GLU A 135 1.71 2.73 -22.80
C GLU A 135 0.33 2.33 -22.27
N VAL A 136 0.19 1.15 -21.65
CA VAL A 136 -1.07 0.61 -21.16
C VAL A 136 -0.96 0.30 -19.70
N SER A 137 -1.62 1.10 -18.88
CA SER A 137 -1.75 0.90 -17.44
C SER A 137 -3.21 0.82 -17.07
N ILE A 138 -3.54 -0.09 -16.18
CA ILE A 138 -4.89 -0.34 -15.66
C ILE A 138 -4.88 -0.25 -14.14
N SER A 139 -6.05 -0.03 -13.55
CA SER A 139 -6.25 -0.02 -12.10
C SER A 139 -7.16 -1.17 -11.69
N ILE A 140 -6.78 -1.89 -10.66
CA ILE A 140 -7.60 -2.92 -10.03
C ILE A 140 -7.89 -2.57 -8.58
N LYS A 141 -8.96 -3.15 -8.03
CA LYS A 141 -9.30 -3.02 -6.62
C LYS A 141 -8.85 -4.26 -5.87
N ALA A 142 -7.96 -4.07 -4.90
CA ALA A 142 -7.53 -5.11 -3.97
C ALA A 142 -8.32 -4.96 -2.67
N ASN A 143 -9.22 -5.89 -2.43
CA ASN A 143 -10.02 -5.99 -1.22
C ASN A 143 -9.28 -6.87 -0.21
N VAL A 144 -8.78 -6.29 0.86
CA VAL A 144 -8.05 -6.98 1.92
C VAL A 144 -8.96 -7.12 3.14
N ALA A 145 -9.32 -8.36 3.48
CA ALA A 145 -10.26 -8.69 4.54
C ALA A 145 -9.73 -9.81 5.44
N ARG A 146 -10.38 -10.04 6.59
CA ARG A 146 -10.10 -11.15 7.52
C ARG A 146 -10.84 -12.42 7.13
N SER A 147 -12.03 -12.27 6.57
CA SER A 147 -12.91 -13.34 6.13
C SER A 147 -13.58 -13.01 4.80
N ASP A 148 -14.18 -14.02 4.16
CA ASP A 148 -14.93 -13.84 2.93
C ASP A 148 -16.19 -12.97 3.17
N ASP A 149 -16.87 -13.14 4.31
CA ASP A 149 -18.05 -12.35 4.68
C ASP A 149 -17.70 -10.85 4.81
N GLU A 150 -16.54 -10.53 5.39
CA GLU A 150 -16.04 -9.16 5.51
C GLU A 150 -15.71 -8.56 4.13
N ALA A 151 -15.12 -9.37 3.24
CA ALA A 151 -14.84 -8.97 1.88
C ALA A 151 -16.11 -8.63 1.09
N GLU A 152 -17.19 -9.40 1.28
CA GLU A 152 -18.48 -9.12 0.66
C GLU A 152 -19.09 -7.81 1.16
N LEU A 153 -19.02 -7.53 2.45
CA LEU A 153 -19.50 -6.26 3.02
C LEU A 153 -18.71 -5.07 2.49
N GLN A 154 -17.38 -5.20 2.39
CA GLN A 154 -16.53 -4.17 1.85
C GLN A 154 -16.80 -3.91 0.35
N SER A 155 -17.09 -4.96 -0.43
CA SER A 155 -17.46 -4.82 -1.85
C SER A 155 -18.77 -4.06 -2.04
N GLN A 156 -19.70 -4.12 -1.06
CA GLN A 156 -20.94 -3.36 -1.03
C GLN A 156 -20.73 -1.90 -0.60
N GLY A 157 -19.48 -1.50 -0.31
CA GLY A 157 -19.13 -0.15 0.13
C GLY A 157 -19.36 0.11 1.61
N ILE A 158 -19.55 -0.95 2.41
CA ILE A 158 -19.70 -0.85 3.85
C ILE A 158 -18.30 -0.84 4.47
N ASP A 159 -17.98 0.21 5.21
CA ASP A 159 -16.74 0.26 5.98
C ASP A 159 -16.92 -0.57 7.27
N VAL A 160 -16.40 -1.80 7.21
CA VAL A 160 -16.50 -2.77 8.33
C VAL A 160 -15.78 -2.24 9.57
N MET A 161 -14.72 -1.44 9.39
CA MET A 161 -14.02 -0.82 10.52
C MET A 161 -14.87 0.22 11.23
N ALA A 162 -15.58 1.06 10.47
CA ALA A 162 -16.50 2.04 11.03
C ALA A 162 -17.65 1.35 11.77
N GLN A 163 -18.21 0.28 11.21
CA GLN A 163 -19.26 -0.49 11.88
C GLN A 163 -18.80 -1.15 13.19
N MET A 164 -17.63 -1.79 13.19
CA MET A 164 -17.08 -2.38 14.41
C MET A 164 -16.83 -1.33 15.48
N PHE A 165 -16.33 -0.16 15.10
CA PHE A 165 -16.08 0.92 16.03
C PHE A 165 -17.40 1.50 16.60
N GLU A 166 -18.45 1.60 15.78
CA GLU A 166 -19.78 2.02 16.23
C GLU A 166 -20.44 0.97 17.13
N GLU A 167 -20.25 -0.32 16.86
CA GLU A 167 -20.73 -1.39 17.73
C GLU A 167 -20.02 -1.40 19.07
N GLU A 168 -18.69 -1.28 19.08
CA GLU A 168 -17.90 -1.20 20.31
C GLU A 168 -18.27 0.03 21.14
N GLN A 169 -18.48 1.20 20.52
CA GLN A 169 -18.96 2.39 21.21
C GLN A 169 -20.35 2.19 21.79
N ARG A 170 -21.26 1.55 21.05
CA ARG A 170 -22.61 1.24 21.55
C ARG A 170 -22.57 0.29 22.74
N GLU A 171 -21.74 -0.76 22.68
CA GLU A 171 -21.57 -1.69 23.81
C GLU A 171 -20.98 -0.98 25.04
N ILE A 172 -20.01 -0.10 24.85
CA ILE A 172 -19.43 0.71 25.96
C ILE A 172 -20.48 1.66 26.55
N GLU A 173 -21.28 2.32 25.71
CA GLU A 173 -22.37 3.20 26.17
C GLU A 173 -23.46 2.42 26.92
N GLU A 174 -23.85 1.25 26.41
CA GLU A 174 -24.85 0.38 27.02
C GLU A 174 -24.35 -0.17 28.38
N GLN A 175 -23.07 -0.57 28.47
CA GLN A 175 -22.44 -0.95 29.73
C GLN A 175 -22.33 0.23 30.71
N ALA A 176 -21.99 1.41 30.22
CA ALA A 176 -21.94 2.62 31.05
C ALA A 176 -23.33 3.04 31.58
N GLU A 177 -24.38 2.87 30.76
CA GLU A 177 -25.76 3.11 31.21
C GLU A 177 -26.25 2.02 32.21
N ALA A 178 -25.91 0.76 31.96
CA ALA A 178 -26.21 -0.34 32.87
C ALA A 178 -25.56 -0.10 34.25
N ASN A 179 -24.29 0.29 34.25
CA ASN A 179 -23.56 0.62 35.48
C ASN A 179 -24.09 1.88 36.22
N ARG A 180 -24.68 2.83 35.48
CA ARG A 180 -25.36 3.99 36.10
C ARG A 180 -26.69 3.64 36.76
N THR A 181 -27.31 2.57 36.32
CA THR A 181 -28.63 2.14 36.80
C THR A 181 -28.54 1.18 37.99
N ASP A 182 -27.34 0.72 38.33
CA ASP A 182 -27.11 -0.19 39.44
C ASP A 182 -27.03 0.59 40.78
N PRO A 183 -28.07 0.49 41.64
CA PRO A 183 -28.17 1.31 42.84
C PRO A 183 -27.15 0.96 43.95
N ASN A 184 -26.27 0.00 43.68
CA ASN A 184 -25.34 -0.55 44.65
C ASN A 184 -23.88 -0.17 44.39
N LEU A 185 -23.59 0.59 43.32
CA LEU A 185 -22.25 1.08 43.00
C LEU A 185 -22.11 2.56 43.38
N GLU A 186 -21.16 2.89 44.23
CA GLU A 186 -20.77 4.29 44.48
C GLU A 186 -20.06 4.88 43.24
N PRO A 187 -20.17 6.21 43.00
CA PRO A 187 -19.55 6.84 41.82
C PRO A 187 -18.02 6.72 41.88
N GLY A 188 -17.47 5.85 41.03
CA GLY A 188 -16.04 5.58 40.93
C GLY A 188 -15.62 4.15 41.31
N GLU A 189 -16.55 3.31 41.74
CA GLU A 189 -16.31 1.90 42.02
C GLU A 189 -16.35 1.05 40.74
N ILE A 190 -15.33 0.28 40.49
CA ILE A 190 -15.26 -0.67 39.35
C ILE A 190 -16.03 -1.93 39.79
N PRO A 191 -16.99 -2.44 38.99
CA PRO A 191 -17.72 -3.66 39.27
C PRO A 191 -16.76 -4.84 39.49
N ALA A 192 -17.04 -5.67 40.49
CA ALA A 192 -16.21 -6.80 40.89
C ALA A 192 -16.00 -7.83 39.74
N ASP A 193 -16.90 -7.87 38.77
CA ASP A 193 -16.80 -8.74 37.56
C ASP A 193 -15.77 -8.24 36.51
N MET A 194 -15.31 -6.97 36.62
CA MET A 194 -14.25 -6.43 35.75
C MET A 194 -12.84 -6.58 36.33
N LEU A 195 -12.73 -7.05 37.56
CA LEU A 195 -11.44 -7.40 38.14
C LEU A 195 -11.09 -8.83 37.71
N GLU A 196 -10.45 -8.97 36.55
CA GLU A 196 -9.77 -10.22 36.20
C GLU A 196 -8.78 -10.59 37.30
N ASP A 197 -8.78 -11.88 37.68
CA ASP A 197 -7.90 -12.47 38.67
C ASP A 197 -6.43 -12.08 38.44
N GLY A 198 -5.91 -11.16 39.21
CA GLY A 198 -4.48 -10.84 39.23
C GLY A 198 -4.06 -9.39 39.35
N VAL A 199 -4.97 -8.43 39.32
CA VAL A 199 -4.60 -7.03 39.62
C VAL A 199 -4.84 -6.74 41.10
N SER A 200 -3.74 -6.77 41.86
CA SER A 200 -3.74 -6.32 43.27
C SER A 200 -4.14 -4.85 43.31
N THR A 201 -5.21 -4.53 44.06
CA THR A 201 -5.57 -3.15 44.39
C THR A 201 -4.36 -2.48 45.05
N PRO A 202 -3.97 -1.28 44.64
CA PRO A 202 -2.92 -0.53 45.32
C PRO A 202 -3.49 0.13 46.59
N ASP A 203 -3.63 -0.65 47.65
CA ASP A 203 -4.03 -0.18 48.97
C ASP A 203 -2.78 0.07 49.83
N ASP A 204 -1.74 0.65 49.26
CA ASP A 204 -0.59 1.17 49.98
C ASP A 204 0.10 2.32 49.24
N MET A 205 -0.63 3.43 49.14
CA MET A 205 -0.03 4.74 48.87
C MET A 205 -0.54 5.73 49.92
N THR A 206 0.09 5.70 51.08
CA THR A 206 0.02 6.83 52.01
C THR A 206 0.57 8.06 51.29
N VAL A 207 -0.35 9.00 51.03
CA VAL A 207 -0.02 10.33 50.50
C VAL A 207 0.66 11.11 51.62
N THR A 208 1.99 11.15 51.60
CA THR A 208 2.70 12.17 52.37
C THR A 208 2.66 13.48 51.58
N GLU A 209 1.89 14.43 52.12
CA GLU A 209 2.02 15.84 51.74
C GLU A 209 3.48 16.29 51.93
N ALA A 210 4.17 16.57 50.84
CA ALA A 210 5.29 17.52 50.86
C ALA A 210 5.63 18.00 49.45
N THR A 211 5.51 19.27 49.30
CA THR A 211 6.29 20.18 48.46
C THR A 211 5.85 20.37 47.02
N ILE A 212 4.88 21.29 46.93
CA ILE A 212 4.75 22.16 45.76
C ILE A 212 5.82 23.23 45.94
N GLU A 213 6.90 23.13 45.20
CA GLU A 213 7.81 24.27 45.03
C GLU A 213 8.02 24.51 43.54
N ALA A 214 7.63 25.73 43.20
CA ALA A 214 7.65 26.31 41.88
C ALA A 214 9.07 26.34 41.28
N THR A 215 9.18 26.02 40.03
CA THR A 215 10.27 26.56 39.19
C THR A 215 9.68 26.99 37.87
N ALA A 216 9.59 28.31 37.74
CA ALA A 216 9.26 29.00 36.50
C ALA A 216 10.36 28.83 35.45
N PRO A 217 10.07 28.93 34.15
CA PRO A 217 11.08 28.93 33.13
C PRO A 217 11.74 30.32 33.05
N GLU A 218 13.04 30.35 33.23
CA GLU A 218 13.89 31.52 33.00
C GLU A 218 14.22 31.64 31.51
N SER A 219 13.84 32.72 30.92
CA SER A 219 14.21 33.24 29.63
C SER A 219 15.63 33.84 29.69
N ALA A 220 16.47 33.51 28.72
CA ALA A 220 17.64 34.30 28.33
C ALA A 220 17.95 33.94 26.84
N ASP A 221 17.72 34.79 26.02
CA ASP A 221 18.35 35.86 25.26
C ASP A 221 19.86 35.70 24.94
N GLU A 222 20.08 35.87 23.63
CA GLU A 222 21.24 36.55 22.97
C GLU A 222 22.67 35.96 23.14
N ASP A 223 23.27 35.65 22.02
CA ASP A 223 24.30 36.40 21.28
C ASP A 223 24.86 35.54 20.14
N GLU A 224 24.73 35.89 18.93
CA GLU A 224 25.52 36.71 17.98
C GLU A 224 27.04 36.45 18.00
N GLN A 225 27.57 36.21 16.78
CA GLN A 225 28.95 36.35 16.24
C GLN A 225 29.87 35.11 16.30
N ALA A 226 30.12 34.52 15.15
CA ALA A 226 31.31 34.68 14.28
C ALA A 226 31.23 33.73 13.08
#